data_b4c2f3e6367275ef39f7ee435d165e20
#
_entry.id   b4c2f3e6367275ef39f7ee435d165e20
#
_cell.length_a   1.000
_cell.length_b   1.000
_cell.length_c   1.000
_cell.angle_alpha   90.00
_cell.angle_beta   90.00
_cell.angle_gamma   90.00
#
_symmetry.space_group_name_H-M   'P 1'
#
loop_
_entity.id
_entity.type
_entity.pdbx_description
1 polymer ?
#
loop_
_entity_poly.entity_id
_entity_poly.type
_entity_poly.pdbx_seq_one_letter_code
_entity_poly.pdbx_strand_id
1 'polypeptide(L)'
;MQRKRVLWLVPLFALLIASTFSGTVKRVTAGSNSFAAPDEVLDSSPLKVDRLDPAVDRIVPHDAVLERIATGFTWVEGPIWDSGSLFFAEIPSNSIRRWTPGSGVSIFQQPSGYQGSGPYGPESGSNGMTLDARGRLTAAGHAQRDVYRFETLDPHGPITILADTYLGKRLNSPNDLVYRSDGSLYFTDPPYGLRTQKDTDPEKQLKVNGVYRIPRALAHKAGAPPARAELQLLVNDLTRPNGIAFSPDEKYLYVNNSEPKKIWMRYRVLPDGTVADPKLLYDATADPRAGAPDGMKVDAEGNIYSAGPGGVWIFSPEGKPLGTIVMPERTSNVAWAGPDRQTLYITASTSVYRVHLKVPGAPLIKGK
;
A
#
# COMPACT_ATOMS: atom_id res chain seq x y z
N MET A 1 -55.60 27.17 -44.67
CA MET A 1 -55.37 28.62 -44.87
C MET A 1 -53.93 28.86 -44.46
N GLN A 2 -53.06 28.84 -45.34
CA GLN A 2 -52.36 29.78 -46.22
C GLN A 2 -51.82 31.04 -45.53
N ARG A 3 -50.50 31.23 -45.72
CA ARG A 3 -49.70 32.45 -45.89
C ARG A 3 -49.14 33.05 -44.61
N LYS A 4 -47.88 33.61 -44.57
CA LYS A 4 -46.86 33.95 -45.62
C LYS A 4 -45.49 34.13 -44.93
N ARG A 5 -44.43 33.78 -45.66
CA ARG A 5 -43.02 34.15 -45.41
C ARG A 5 -42.84 35.64 -45.67
N VAL A 6 -41.98 36.32 -44.86
CA VAL A 6 -41.29 37.53 -45.33
C VAL A 6 -39.81 37.39 -44.92
N LEU A 7 -38.97 37.35 -45.96
CA LEU A 7 -37.51 37.49 -45.93
C LEU A 7 -37.20 39.00 -45.96
N TRP A 8 -36.21 39.45 -45.16
CA TRP A 8 -35.49 40.69 -45.47
C TRP A 8 -34.02 40.46 -45.34
N LEU A 9 -33.30 40.82 -46.38
CA LEU A 9 -31.87 40.73 -46.63
C LEU A 9 -31.23 42.15 -46.47
N VAL A 10 -29.99 42.15 -45.86
CA VAL A 10 -28.78 42.98 -46.19
C VAL A 10 -28.76 44.45 -45.73
N PRO A 11 -27.58 45.09 -45.48
CA PRO A 11 -26.21 44.72 -45.80
C PRO A 11 -25.13 44.94 -44.71
N LEU A 12 -23.98 44.39 -45.02
CA LEU A 12 -22.63 44.61 -44.53
C LEU A 12 -22.19 46.06 -44.42
N PHE A 13 -21.58 46.45 -43.30
CA PHE A 13 -20.53 47.47 -43.28
C PHE A 13 -19.39 47.02 -42.37
N ALA A 14 -18.26 46.78 -42.95
CA ALA A 14 -16.98 46.52 -42.29
C ALA A 14 -16.39 47.88 -41.84
N LEU A 15 -15.96 47.96 -40.60
CA LEU A 15 -15.00 48.98 -40.19
C LEU A 15 -13.90 48.32 -39.36
N LEU A 16 -12.73 48.21 -39.96
CA LEU A 16 -11.48 47.87 -39.30
C LEU A 16 -11.09 49.01 -38.35
N ILE A 17 -10.93 48.71 -37.07
CA ILE A 17 -10.09 49.52 -36.20
C ILE A 17 -9.07 48.56 -35.59
N ALA A 18 -7.84 48.67 -36.06
CA ALA A 18 -6.69 47.98 -35.43
C ALA A 18 -6.26 48.82 -34.22
N SER A 19 -6.43 48.27 -33.04
CA SER A 19 -5.76 48.77 -31.85
C SER A 19 -4.80 47.65 -31.35
N THR A 20 -3.54 47.92 -31.50
CA THR A 20 -2.43 47.14 -30.99
C THR A 20 -2.39 47.26 -29.48
N PHE A 21 -2.89 46.24 -28.77
CA PHE A 21 -2.57 46.04 -27.35
C PHE A 21 -1.49 44.99 -27.24
N SER A 22 -0.25 45.45 -27.04
CA SER A 22 0.88 44.60 -26.61
C SER A 22 0.68 44.27 -25.14
N GLY A 23 -0.09 43.22 -24.88
CA GLY A 23 -0.22 42.59 -23.58
C GLY A 23 0.62 41.33 -23.55
N THR A 24 1.72 41.34 -22.81
CA THR A 24 2.54 40.17 -22.56
C THR A 24 1.69 39.15 -21.80
N VAL A 25 1.15 38.16 -22.51
CA VAL A 25 0.53 36.97 -21.88
C VAL A 25 1.65 36.19 -21.23
N LYS A 26 1.82 36.30 -19.92
CA LYS A 26 2.57 35.35 -19.14
C LYS A 26 1.86 34.00 -19.32
N ARG A 27 2.44 33.11 -20.12
CA ARG A 27 2.13 31.69 -20.11
C ARG A 27 2.39 31.22 -18.67
N VAL A 28 1.34 30.94 -17.94
CA VAL A 28 1.41 30.05 -16.78
C VAL A 28 1.71 28.69 -17.35
N THR A 29 2.97 28.33 -17.36
CA THR A 29 3.37 26.94 -17.59
C THR A 29 2.76 26.13 -16.46
N ALA A 30 1.77 25.31 -16.78
CA ALA A 30 1.35 24.21 -15.92
C ALA A 30 2.63 23.49 -15.53
N GLY A 31 2.86 23.36 -14.21
CA GLY A 31 4.01 22.64 -13.70
C GLY A 31 4.08 21.25 -14.35
N SER A 32 5.06 21.06 -15.21
CA SER A 32 5.38 19.73 -15.69
C SER A 32 5.83 18.95 -14.46
N ASN A 33 5.00 18.00 -14.01
CA ASN A 33 5.50 16.90 -13.19
C ASN A 33 6.56 16.19 -14.04
N SER A 34 7.81 16.61 -13.90
CA SER A 34 8.94 15.94 -14.53
C SER A 34 9.14 14.61 -13.81
N PHE A 35 8.48 13.57 -14.30
CA PHE A 35 8.86 12.21 -13.95
C PHE A 35 10.27 12.00 -14.49
N ALA A 36 11.16 11.46 -13.66
CA ALA A 36 12.54 11.19 -14.02
C ALA A 36 12.63 10.34 -15.29
N ALA A 37 13.70 10.53 -16.06
CA ALA A 37 14.03 9.75 -17.23
C ALA A 37 14.19 8.25 -16.87
N PRO A 38 14.05 7.34 -17.84
CA PRO A 38 14.11 5.91 -17.64
C PRO A 38 15.40 5.47 -16.93
N ASP A 39 15.30 4.60 -15.91
CA ASP A 39 16.39 4.09 -15.06
C ASP A 39 17.12 5.11 -14.19
N GLU A 40 16.65 6.34 -14.11
CA GLU A 40 17.34 7.35 -13.33
C GLU A 40 17.06 7.15 -11.84
N VAL A 41 18.10 6.75 -11.11
CA VAL A 41 18.18 6.95 -9.66
C VAL A 41 18.19 8.46 -9.45
N LEU A 42 17.16 9.02 -8.83
CA LEU A 42 17.03 10.48 -8.64
C LEU A 42 18.17 11.01 -7.79
N ASP A 43 18.48 10.27 -6.73
CA ASP A 43 19.69 10.44 -5.92
C ASP A 43 20.03 9.15 -5.19
N SER A 44 21.26 9.09 -4.66
CA SER A 44 21.74 7.98 -3.88
C SER A 44 22.64 8.46 -2.76
N SER A 45 22.65 7.72 -1.65
CA SER A 45 23.50 7.99 -0.50
C SER A 45 23.97 6.68 0.14
N PRO A 46 25.13 6.69 0.84
CA PRO A 46 25.50 5.56 1.68
C PRO A 46 24.37 5.23 2.65
N LEU A 47 24.02 3.94 2.73
CA LEU A 47 22.97 3.48 3.64
C LEU A 47 23.40 3.70 5.10
N LYS A 48 22.56 4.36 5.88
CA LYS A 48 22.73 4.47 7.33
C LYS A 48 21.96 3.36 8.01
N VAL A 49 22.64 2.65 8.92
CA VAL A 49 22.05 1.54 9.67
C VAL A 49 22.43 1.66 11.14
N ASP A 50 21.42 1.72 12.01
CA ASP A 50 21.62 1.51 13.44
C ASP A 50 21.81 0.00 13.66
N ARG A 51 23.05 -0.43 13.85
CA ARG A 51 23.41 -1.84 14.02
C ARG A 51 23.30 -2.21 15.49
N LEU A 52 22.21 -2.88 15.85
CA LEU A 52 21.89 -3.24 17.23
C LEU A 52 22.44 -4.61 17.61
N ASP A 53 22.66 -5.47 16.62
CA ASP A 53 23.24 -6.81 16.77
C ASP A 53 24.16 -7.12 15.58
N PRO A 54 25.32 -7.79 15.80
CA PRO A 54 26.22 -8.17 14.70
C PRO A 54 25.58 -9.04 13.60
N ALA A 55 24.49 -9.75 13.89
CA ALA A 55 23.78 -10.54 12.90
C ALA A 55 23.21 -9.69 11.74
N VAL A 56 22.99 -8.39 11.92
CA VAL A 56 22.57 -7.48 10.85
C VAL A 56 23.58 -7.40 9.71
N ASP A 57 24.87 -7.67 9.96
CA ASP A 57 25.94 -7.63 8.96
C ASP A 57 25.83 -8.79 7.94
N ARG A 58 25.13 -9.85 8.31
CA ARG A 58 24.81 -10.96 7.38
C ARG A 58 23.70 -10.56 6.40
N ILE A 59 22.91 -9.53 6.75
CA ILE A 59 21.74 -9.07 6.02
C ILE A 59 22.08 -7.84 5.18
N VAL A 60 22.65 -6.81 5.84
CA VAL A 60 22.89 -5.50 5.24
C VAL A 60 24.37 -5.30 4.94
N PRO A 61 24.78 -5.16 3.67
CA PRO A 61 26.15 -4.84 3.32
C PRO A 61 26.63 -3.55 3.99
N HIS A 62 27.92 -3.48 4.34
CA HIS A 62 28.49 -2.25 4.91
C HIS A 62 28.59 -1.10 3.90
N ASP A 63 28.71 -1.44 2.63
CA ASP A 63 28.80 -0.53 1.49
C ASP A 63 27.46 -0.37 0.76
N ALA A 64 26.35 -0.80 1.37
CA ALA A 64 25.03 -0.65 0.79
C ALA A 64 24.69 0.82 0.53
N VAL A 65 23.97 1.05 -0.56
CA VAL A 65 23.50 2.36 -1.01
C VAL A 65 21.98 2.40 -0.95
N LEU A 66 21.45 3.50 -0.41
CA LEU A 66 20.04 3.83 -0.49
C LEU A 66 19.81 4.67 -1.75
N GLU A 67 18.98 4.19 -2.65
CA GLU A 67 18.63 4.87 -3.89
C GLU A 67 17.19 5.37 -3.82
N ARG A 68 16.94 6.64 -4.15
CA ARG A 68 15.60 7.18 -4.36
C ARG A 68 15.25 7.09 -5.83
N ILE A 69 14.18 6.38 -6.15
CA ILE A 69 13.77 6.07 -7.54
C ILE A 69 12.52 6.83 -7.99
N ALA A 70 11.73 7.32 -7.05
CA ALA A 70 10.56 8.14 -7.34
C ALA A 70 10.27 9.08 -6.18
N THR A 71 9.70 10.27 -6.47
CA THR A 71 9.32 11.28 -5.48
C THR A 71 8.21 12.19 -6.03
N GLY A 72 7.70 13.09 -5.20
CA GLY A 72 6.67 14.05 -5.57
C GLY A 72 5.26 13.58 -5.24
N PHE A 73 5.13 12.58 -4.37
CA PHE A 73 3.86 12.07 -3.86
C PHE A 73 3.47 12.77 -2.56
N THR A 74 2.29 12.44 -2.03
CA THR A 74 1.83 12.93 -0.73
C THR A 74 2.01 11.86 0.36
N TRP A 75 1.56 10.64 0.10
CA TRP A 75 1.74 9.49 0.99
C TRP A 75 1.66 8.20 0.18
N VAL A 76 2.80 7.52 0.05
CA VAL A 76 2.90 6.25 -0.70
C VAL A 76 2.93 5.05 0.22
N GLU A 77 2.25 3.97 -0.21
CA GLU A 77 1.99 2.77 0.57
C GLU A 77 1.89 1.50 -0.29
N GLY A 78 1.78 0.35 0.37
CA GLY A 78 1.41 -0.92 -0.19
C GLY A 78 2.25 -1.38 -1.39
N PRO A 79 3.58 -1.29 -1.35
CA PRO A 79 4.40 -1.66 -2.49
C PRO A 79 4.31 -3.17 -2.76
N ILE A 80 4.24 -3.54 -4.03
CA ILE A 80 4.32 -4.93 -4.49
C ILE A 80 5.00 -4.99 -5.85
N TRP A 81 5.90 -5.95 -6.01
CA TRP A 81 6.58 -6.19 -7.29
C TRP A 81 5.89 -7.28 -8.06
N ASP A 82 5.49 -6.96 -9.29
CA ASP A 82 4.95 -7.93 -10.25
C ASP A 82 5.31 -7.57 -11.68
N SER A 83 5.53 -8.58 -12.52
CA SER A 83 5.70 -8.46 -13.98
C SER A 83 6.72 -7.37 -14.38
N GLY A 84 7.84 -7.26 -13.63
CA GLY A 84 8.90 -6.30 -13.93
C GLY A 84 8.61 -4.86 -13.51
N SER A 85 7.58 -4.63 -12.70
CA SER A 85 7.19 -3.30 -12.22
C SER A 85 6.91 -3.30 -10.73
N LEU A 86 7.08 -2.16 -10.09
CA LEU A 86 6.63 -1.89 -8.73
C LEU A 86 5.29 -1.18 -8.77
N PHE A 87 4.28 -1.79 -8.17
CA PHE A 87 3.00 -1.13 -7.91
C PHE A 87 3.01 -0.59 -6.48
N PHE A 88 2.43 0.58 -6.27
CA PHE A 88 2.27 1.17 -4.94
C PHE A 88 1.06 2.11 -4.92
N ALA A 89 0.41 2.21 -3.77
CA ALA A 89 -0.68 3.15 -3.57
C ALA A 89 -0.14 4.56 -3.31
N GLU A 90 -0.71 5.57 -3.94
CA GLU A 90 -0.65 6.95 -3.50
C GLU A 90 -2.02 7.29 -2.93
N ILE A 91 -2.18 7.09 -1.62
CA ILE A 91 -3.49 7.04 -0.97
C ILE A 91 -4.24 8.35 -1.08
N PRO A 92 -3.64 9.54 -0.79
CA PRO A 92 -4.37 10.81 -0.86
C PRO A 92 -4.80 11.18 -2.28
N SER A 93 -4.09 10.74 -3.30
CA SER A 93 -4.46 10.97 -4.70
C SER A 93 -5.48 9.97 -5.22
N ASN A 94 -5.92 9.02 -4.39
CA ASN A 94 -6.85 7.95 -4.77
C ASN A 94 -6.36 7.14 -5.98
N SER A 95 -5.08 6.75 -5.99
CA SER A 95 -4.50 6.05 -7.12
C SER A 95 -3.55 4.92 -6.73
N ILE A 96 -3.47 3.90 -7.59
CA ILE A 96 -2.35 2.97 -7.65
C ILE A 96 -1.41 3.47 -8.73
N ARG A 97 -0.14 3.61 -8.38
CA ARG A 97 0.96 3.97 -9.26
C ARG A 97 1.71 2.71 -9.69
N ARG A 98 2.34 2.77 -10.85
CA ARG A 98 3.25 1.75 -11.35
C ARG A 98 4.57 2.42 -11.75
N TRP A 99 5.65 2.02 -11.11
CA TRP A 99 7.00 2.34 -11.53
C TRP A 99 7.58 1.16 -12.32
N THR A 100 8.10 1.42 -13.51
CA THR A 100 8.74 0.40 -14.36
C THR A 100 10.15 0.86 -14.68
N PRO A 101 11.18 0.02 -14.46
CA PRO A 101 12.54 0.31 -14.91
C PRO A 101 12.55 0.75 -16.38
N GLY A 102 13.29 1.81 -16.69
CA GLY A 102 13.34 2.34 -18.05
C GLY A 102 12.12 3.15 -18.51
N SER A 103 11.06 3.24 -17.72
CA SER A 103 9.82 3.94 -18.11
C SER A 103 9.31 4.93 -17.04
N GLY A 104 9.86 4.86 -15.80
CA GLY A 104 9.45 5.73 -14.71
C GLY A 104 8.07 5.41 -14.16
N VAL A 105 7.40 6.42 -13.56
CA VAL A 105 6.12 6.29 -12.88
C VAL A 105 4.95 6.60 -13.81
N SER A 106 3.92 5.76 -13.75
CA SER A 106 2.63 5.97 -14.42
C SER A 106 1.47 5.71 -13.45
N ILE A 107 0.27 6.18 -13.78
CA ILE A 107 -0.95 5.79 -13.08
C ILE A 107 -1.35 4.40 -13.59
N PHE A 108 -1.51 3.43 -12.67
CA PHE A 108 -2.09 2.13 -13.01
C PHE A 108 -3.61 2.16 -12.88
N GLN A 109 -4.13 2.65 -11.73
CA GLN A 109 -5.57 2.77 -11.50
C GLN A 109 -5.90 4.08 -10.78
N GLN A 110 -6.95 4.75 -11.25
CA GLN A 110 -7.54 5.93 -10.59
C GLN A 110 -9.00 6.09 -11.02
N PRO A 111 -9.96 6.14 -10.08
CA PRO A 111 -9.80 6.02 -8.63
C PRO A 111 -9.46 4.57 -8.20
N SER A 112 -8.72 4.40 -7.10
CA SER A 112 -8.33 3.09 -6.55
C SER A 112 -9.11 2.72 -5.28
N GLY A 113 -9.71 3.67 -4.60
CA GLY A 113 -10.50 3.52 -3.39
C GLY A 113 -11.85 4.19 -3.53
N TYR A 114 -12.01 5.39 -2.96
CA TYR A 114 -13.28 6.11 -2.96
C TYR A 114 -13.81 6.39 -4.38
N GLN A 115 -15.05 5.95 -4.63
CA GLN A 115 -15.72 6.06 -5.94
C GLN A 115 -16.78 7.18 -5.98
N GLY A 116 -17.02 7.85 -4.86
CA GLY A 116 -18.03 8.92 -4.79
C GLY A 116 -17.53 10.25 -5.36
N SER A 117 -18.45 11.20 -5.50
CA SER A 117 -18.16 12.58 -5.88
C SER A 117 -17.86 13.46 -4.67
N GLY A 118 -16.88 14.35 -4.78
CA GLY A 118 -16.50 15.31 -3.74
C GLY A 118 -15.39 14.81 -2.81
N PRO A 119 -14.94 15.66 -1.88
CA PRO A 119 -13.83 15.32 -0.98
C PRO A 119 -14.21 14.18 -0.04
N TYR A 120 -13.25 13.27 0.19
CA TYR A 120 -13.44 12.17 1.11
C TYR A 120 -12.79 12.48 2.47
N GLY A 121 -11.54 12.27 2.58
CA GLY A 121 -10.72 12.43 3.77
C GLY A 121 -9.26 12.41 3.34
N PRO A 122 -8.31 12.38 4.27
CA PRO A 122 -6.90 12.41 3.89
C PRO A 122 -6.44 11.14 3.16
N GLU A 123 -7.14 10.01 3.35
CA GLU A 123 -6.76 8.71 2.77
C GLU A 123 -7.89 8.12 1.93
N SER A 124 -8.06 8.63 0.70
CA SER A 124 -9.16 8.28 -0.20
C SER A 124 -8.88 7.07 -1.10
N GLY A 125 -7.65 6.63 -1.25
CA GLY A 125 -7.23 5.56 -2.14
C GLY A 125 -7.34 4.15 -1.56
N SER A 126 -6.76 3.18 -2.26
CA SER A 126 -6.38 1.87 -1.73
C SER A 126 -5.11 1.99 -0.88
N ASN A 127 -4.78 0.93 -0.11
CA ASN A 127 -3.59 0.88 0.74
C ASN A 127 -2.74 -0.36 0.37
N GLY A 128 -2.59 -1.34 1.24
CA GLY A 128 -1.76 -2.52 1.04
C GLY A 128 -2.15 -3.33 -0.20
N MET A 129 -1.15 -3.97 -0.80
CA MET A 129 -1.34 -4.87 -1.94
C MET A 129 -0.55 -6.16 -1.76
N THR A 130 -1.07 -7.25 -2.32
CA THR A 130 -0.41 -8.56 -2.38
C THR A 130 -0.78 -9.31 -3.64
N LEU A 131 -0.04 -10.37 -3.96
CA LEU A 131 -0.36 -11.28 -5.06
C LEU A 131 -0.91 -12.58 -4.51
N ASP A 132 -1.93 -13.11 -5.17
CA ASP A 132 -2.37 -14.47 -4.91
C ASP A 132 -1.48 -15.51 -5.61
N ALA A 133 -1.69 -16.78 -5.32
CA ALA A 133 -0.91 -17.88 -5.89
C ALA A 133 -1.03 -18.02 -7.43
N ARG A 134 -1.93 -17.30 -8.07
CA ARG A 134 -2.10 -17.19 -9.53
C ARG A 134 -1.48 -15.92 -10.11
N GLY A 135 -0.81 -15.11 -9.27
CA GLY A 135 -0.23 -13.82 -9.67
C GLY A 135 -1.24 -12.70 -9.84
N ARG A 136 -2.47 -12.83 -9.30
CA ARG A 136 -3.47 -11.76 -9.38
C ARG A 136 -3.28 -10.77 -8.25
N LEU A 137 -3.28 -9.49 -8.60
CA LEU A 137 -3.14 -8.39 -7.65
C LEU A 137 -4.40 -8.29 -6.79
N THR A 138 -4.22 -8.27 -5.47
CA THR A 138 -5.27 -8.04 -4.49
C THR A 138 -4.91 -6.81 -3.67
N ALA A 139 -5.88 -5.92 -3.47
CA ALA A 139 -5.68 -4.65 -2.77
C ALA A 139 -6.67 -4.48 -1.61
N ALA A 140 -6.22 -3.77 -0.59
CA ALA A 140 -7.03 -3.25 0.48
C ALA A 140 -7.69 -1.95 0.00
N GLY A 141 -9.01 -1.99 -0.24
CA GLY A 141 -9.80 -0.84 -0.68
C GLY A 141 -10.13 0.08 0.50
N HIS A 142 -9.13 0.75 0.99
CA HIS A 142 -9.07 1.48 2.24
C HIS A 142 -10.29 2.41 2.45
N ALA A 143 -10.46 3.43 1.59
CA ALA A 143 -11.63 4.30 1.65
C ALA A 143 -12.91 3.66 1.10
N GLN A 144 -12.81 2.69 0.19
CA GLN A 144 -13.94 1.94 -0.29
C GLN A 144 -14.45 0.93 0.75
N ARG A 145 -13.60 0.59 1.75
CA ARG A 145 -13.93 -0.26 2.88
C ARG A 145 -14.21 -1.69 2.47
N ASP A 146 -13.37 -2.21 1.57
CA ASP A 146 -13.45 -3.56 1.04
C ASP A 146 -12.05 -4.17 0.81
N VAL A 147 -12.01 -5.43 0.47
CA VAL A 147 -10.83 -6.11 -0.08
C VAL A 147 -11.20 -6.58 -1.47
N TYR A 148 -10.44 -6.16 -2.47
CA TYR A 148 -10.74 -6.48 -3.85
C TYR A 148 -9.54 -7.06 -4.60
N ARG A 149 -9.83 -7.83 -5.66
CA ARG A 149 -8.83 -8.47 -6.49
C ARG A 149 -9.05 -8.13 -7.96
N PHE A 150 -7.97 -7.75 -8.63
CA PHE A 150 -7.94 -7.66 -10.08
C PHE A 150 -7.89 -9.07 -10.66
N GLU A 151 -8.77 -9.40 -11.57
CA GLU A 151 -8.76 -10.71 -12.24
C GLU A 151 -7.71 -10.79 -13.34
N THR A 152 -7.28 -9.64 -13.87
CA THR A 152 -6.17 -9.45 -14.81
C THR A 152 -5.37 -8.22 -14.40
N LEU A 153 -4.12 -8.11 -14.85
CA LEU A 153 -3.31 -6.91 -14.60
C LEU A 153 -3.65 -5.80 -15.62
N ASP A 154 -4.94 -5.55 -15.77
CA ASP A 154 -5.53 -4.47 -16.56
C ASP A 154 -6.37 -3.58 -15.63
N PRO A 155 -6.07 -2.26 -15.50
CA PRO A 155 -6.81 -1.36 -14.62
C PRO A 155 -8.29 -1.20 -14.98
N HIS A 156 -8.67 -1.53 -16.20
CA HIS A 156 -10.05 -1.52 -16.70
C HIS A 156 -10.68 -2.92 -16.75
N GLY A 157 -9.92 -3.92 -16.33
CA GLY A 157 -10.37 -5.32 -16.27
C GLY A 157 -11.34 -5.59 -15.13
N PRO A 158 -11.89 -6.82 -15.07
CA PRO A 158 -12.82 -7.19 -14.01
C PRO A 158 -12.16 -7.17 -12.63
N ILE A 159 -12.88 -6.62 -11.66
CA ILE A 159 -12.52 -6.62 -10.23
C ILE A 159 -13.52 -7.51 -9.48
N THR A 160 -13.02 -8.30 -8.53
CA THR A 160 -13.83 -9.12 -7.63
C THR A 160 -13.68 -8.61 -6.19
N ILE A 161 -14.78 -8.23 -5.57
CA ILE A 161 -14.81 -7.88 -4.14
C ILE A 161 -14.76 -9.17 -3.34
N LEU A 162 -13.72 -9.35 -2.53
CA LEU A 162 -13.53 -10.53 -1.69
C LEU A 162 -14.24 -10.39 -0.34
N ALA A 163 -14.20 -9.21 0.28
CA ALA A 163 -14.88 -8.90 1.54
C ALA A 163 -15.21 -7.40 1.60
N ASP A 164 -16.37 -7.05 2.20
CA ASP A 164 -16.83 -5.67 2.41
C ASP A 164 -17.55 -5.49 3.75
N THR A 165 -18.02 -6.58 4.36
CA THR A 165 -18.79 -6.57 5.61
C THR A 165 -18.45 -7.76 6.50
N TYR A 166 -18.55 -7.54 7.80
CA TYR A 166 -18.47 -8.57 8.84
C TYR A 166 -19.72 -8.51 9.72
N LEU A 167 -20.44 -9.63 9.85
CA LEU A 167 -21.70 -9.73 10.60
C LEU A 167 -22.72 -8.63 10.20
N GLY A 168 -22.84 -8.34 8.91
CA GLY A 168 -23.77 -7.36 8.36
C GLY A 168 -23.35 -5.90 8.53
N LYS A 169 -22.16 -5.61 9.07
CA LYS A 169 -21.60 -4.28 9.25
C LYS A 169 -20.43 -4.07 8.28
N ARG A 170 -20.32 -2.88 7.72
CA ARG A 170 -19.19 -2.54 6.85
C ARG A 170 -17.87 -2.65 7.62
N LEU A 171 -16.84 -3.16 6.94
CA LEU A 171 -15.45 -3.10 7.40
C LEU A 171 -15.06 -1.64 7.75
N ASN A 172 -14.05 -1.45 8.58
CA ASN A 172 -13.56 -0.11 8.90
C ASN A 172 -12.85 0.49 7.69
N SER A 173 -11.64 0.05 7.43
CA SER A 173 -10.84 0.40 6.26
C SER A 173 -9.69 -0.59 6.13
N PRO A 174 -9.84 -1.69 5.39
CA PRO A 174 -8.77 -2.65 5.19
C PRO A 174 -7.46 -1.98 4.82
N ASN A 175 -6.36 -2.42 5.48
CA ASN A 175 -5.09 -1.70 5.42
C ASN A 175 -3.98 -2.52 4.76
N ASP A 176 -3.46 -3.58 5.38
CA ASP A 176 -2.45 -4.47 4.80
C ASP A 176 -2.96 -5.90 4.74
N LEU A 177 -2.37 -6.73 3.87
CA LEU A 177 -2.91 -8.06 3.58
C LEU A 177 -1.84 -9.04 3.10
N VAL A 178 -2.06 -10.33 3.39
CA VAL A 178 -1.16 -11.41 3.01
C VAL A 178 -1.93 -12.68 2.72
N TYR A 179 -1.59 -13.37 1.62
CA TYR A 179 -2.09 -14.72 1.36
C TYR A 179 -1.31 -15.77 2.13
N ARG A 180 -1.98 -16.86 2.46
CA ARG A 180 -1.40 -18.12 2.93
C ARG A 180 -1.41 -19.16 1.81
N SER A 181 -0.52 -20.15 1.88
CA SER A 181 -0.37 -21.20 0.84
C SER A 181 -1.61 -22.06 0.64
N ASP A 182 -2.53 -22.11 1.63
CA ASP A 182 -3.83 -22.77 1.53
C ASP A 182 -4.87 -21.96 0.70
N GLY A 183 -4.49 -20.78 0.22
CA GLY A 183 -5.33 -19.88 -0.54
C GLY A 183 -6.24 -18.98 0.29
N SER A 184 -6.10 -18.99 1.61
CA SER A 184 -6.76 -18.01 2.47
C SER A 184 -6.03 -16.66 2.45
N LEU A 185 -6.77 -15.57 2.65
CA LEU A 185 -6.26 -14.20 2.72
C LEU A 185 -6.49 -13.65 4.12
N TYR A 186 -5.45 -13.03 4.69
CA TYR A 186 -5.49 -12.36 5.99
C TYR A 186 -5.30 -10.85 5.77
N PHE A 187 -6.02 -10.03 6.53
CA PHE A 187 -5.91 -8.57 6.41
C PHE A 187 -6.20 -7.87 7.73
N THR A 188 -5.70 -6.66 7.87
CA THR A 188 -5.92 -5.76 8.99
C THR A 188 -6.98 -4.72 8.64
N ASP A 189 -7.78 -4.28 9.64
CA ASP A 189 -8.93 -3.37 9.42
C ASP A 189 -8.96 -2.23 10.46
N PRO A 190 -7.93 -1.36 10.51
CA PRO A 190 -7.92 -0.17 11.36
C PRO A 190 -8.83 0.93 10.78
N PRO A 191 -9.04 2.07 11.48
CA PRO A 191 -9.93 3.12 11.01
C PRO A 191 -9.27 4.19 10.13
N TYR A 192 -8.03 4.01 9.65
CA TYR A 192 -7.27 5.07 8.96
C TYR A 192 -7.92 5.56 7.65
N GLY A 193 -8.60 4.68 6.91
CA GLY A 193 -9.33 5.04 5.70
C GLY A 193 -10.73 5.60 5.94
N LEU A 194 -11.17 5.75 7.20
CA LEU A 194 -12.39 6.48 7.51
C LEU A 194 -12.13 7.99 7.39
N ARG A 195 -13.18 8.77 7.15
CA ARG A 195 -13.05 10.22 6.88
C ARG A 195 -12.31 10.99 7.97
N THR A 196 -12.49 10.62 9.23
CA THR A 196 -11.84 11.27 10.37
C THR A 196 -10.62 10.51 10.90
N GLN A 197 -10.36 9.30 10.39
CA GLN A 197 -9.29 8.39 10.83
C GLN A 197 -9.40 7.97 12.32
N LYS A 198 -10.57 8.10 12.93
CA LYS A 198 -10.80 7.90 14.36
C LYS A 198 -11.81 6.79 14.64
N ASP A 199 -11.70 6.17 15.80
CA ASP A 199 -12.70 5.19 16.26
C ASP A 199 -14.07 5.81 16.51
N THR A 200 -14.13 7.14 16.67
CA THR A 200 -15.35 7.92 16.80
C THR A 200 -15.95 8.38 15.48
N ASP A 201 -15.40 7.92 14.35
CA ASP A 201 -15.94 8.26 13.05
C ASP A 201 -17.41 7.82 12.94
N PRO A 202 -18.34 8.69 12.51
CA PRO A 202 -19.76 8.36 12.43
C PRO A 202 -20.09 7.24 11.44
N GLU A 203 -19.21 6.98 10.46
CA GLU A 203 -19.37 5.88 9.51
C GLU A 203 -18.82 4.54 10.04
N LYS A 204 -18.08 4.53 11.15
CA LYS A 204 -17.54 3.31 11.76
C LYS A 204 -18.67 2.46 12.37
N GLN A 205 -18.85 1.25 11.84
CA GLN A 205 -19.92 0.34 12.26
C GLN A 205 -19.42 -0.78 13.18
N LEU A 206 -18.16 -1.22 13.00
CA LEU A 206 -17.55 -2.25 13.81
C LEU A 206 -16.99 -1.65 15.11
N LYS A 207 -17.18 -2.36 16.23
CA LYS A 207 -16.70 -1.92 17.55
C LYS A 207 -15.20 -2.14 17.74
N VAL A 208 -14.58 -2.98 16.89
CA VAL A 208 -13.18 -3.39 16.98
C VAL A 208 -12.42 -2.97 15.72
N ASN A 209 -11.11 -2.89 15.86
CA ASN A 209 -10.17 -2.81 14.73
C ASN A 209 -9.54 -4.20 14.64
N GLY A 210 -10.00 -5.00 13.68
CA GLY A 210 -9.75 -6.43 13.66
C GLY A 210 -8.61 -6.85 12.72
N VAL A 211 -8.13 -8.07 12.97
CA VAL A 211 -7.42 -8.86 11.97
C VAL A 211 -8.37 -9.95 11.50
N TYR A 212 -8.56 -10.06 10.20
CA TYR A 212 -9.55 -10.95 9.61
C TYR A 212 -8.91 -11.97 8.67
N ARG A 213 -9.63 -13.08 8.43
CA ARG A 213 -9.28 -14.12 7.45
C ARG A 213 -10.46 -14.40 6.54
N ILE A 214 -10.19 -14.51 5.23
CA ILE A 214 -11.08 -15.04 4.22
C ILE A 214 -10.58 -16.46 3.86
N PRO A 215 -11.22 -17.54 4.32
CA PRO A 215 -10.67 -18.90 4.23
C PRO A 215 -10.44 -19.41 2.80
N ARG A 216 -11.27 -18.99 1.85
CA ARG A 216 -11.25 -19.47 0.46
C ARG A 216 -11.06 -18.35 -0.56
N ALA A 217 -10.26 -17.33 -0.21
CA ALA A 217 -10.08 -16.15 -1.04
C ALA A 217 -9.57 -16.49 -2.46
N LEU A 218 -8.60 -17.41 -2.58
CA LEU A 218 -8.07 -17.85 -3.88
C LEU A 218 -9.14 -18.51 -4.77
N ALA A 219 -10.03 -19.30 -4.17
CA ALA A 219 -11.09 -20.03 -4.87
C ALA A 219 -12.33 -19.15 -5.16
N HIS A 220 -12.40 -17.94 -4.60
CA HIS A 220 -13.52 -17.04 -4.81
C HIS A 220 -13.63 -16.66 -6.31
N LYS A 221 -14.81 -16.90 -6.90
CA LYS A 221 -15.03 -16.74 -8.34
C LYS A 221 -15.19 -15.27 -8.70
N ALA A 222 -14.70 -14.89 -9.86
CA ALA A 222 -14.91 -13.57 -10.43
C ALA A 222 -16.42 -13.24 -10.53
N GLY A 223 -16.78 -12.03 -10.10
CA GLY A 223 -18.18 -11.56 -10.08
C GLY A 223 -19.10 -12.21 -9.05
N ALA A 224 -18.59 -13.16 -8.23
CA ALA A 224 -19.39 -13.71 -7.13
C ALA A 224 -19.57 -12.66 -6.02
N PRO A 225 -20.68 -12.73 -5.25
CA PRO A 225 -20.86 -11.87 -4.08
C PRO A 225 -19.72 -12.01 -3.08
N PRO A 226 -19.35 -10.96 -2.33
CA PRO A 226 -18.30 -11.01 -1.32
C PRO A 226 -18.47 -12.15 -0.31
N ALA A 227 -17.37 -12.69 0.21
CA ALA A 227 -17.33 -13.83 1.14
C ALA A 227 -17.79 -13.47 2.58
N ARG A 228 -18.92 -12.79 2.71
CA ARG A 228 -19.43 -12.20 3.97
C ARG A 228 -19.67 -13.24 5.07
N ALA A 229 -20.23 -14.39 4.71
CA ALA A 229 -20.56 -15.46 5.66
C ALA A 229 -19.32 -16.25 6.12
N GLU A 230 -18.21 -16.16 5.39
CA GLU A 230 -16.99 -16.93 5.65
C GLU A 230 -15.92 -16.10 6.36
N LEU A 231 -16.10 -14.77 6.43
CA LEU A 231 -15.12 -13.87 7.07
C LEU A 231 -14.98 -14.16 8.54
N GLN A 232 -13.76 -14.41 8.98
CA GLN A 232 -13.41 -14.78 10.36
C GLN A 232 -12.64 -13.64 11.03
N LEU A 233 -13.08 -13.20 12.20
CA LEU A 233 -12.31 -12.29 13.06
C LEU A 233 -11.31 -13.12 13.87
N LEU A 234 -10.02 -12.84 13.73
CA LEU A 234 -8.94 -13.58 14.37
C LEU A 234 -8.36 -12.87 15.60
N VAL A 235 -8.17 -11.54 15.50
CA VAL A 235 -7.59 -10.69 16.55
C VAL A 235 -8.45 -9.45 16.68
N ASN A 236 -8.76 -9.03 17.92
CA ASN A 236 -9.67 -7.91 18.20
C ASN A 236 -9.23 -7.02 19.36
N ASP A 237 -8.02 -7.20 19.86
CA ASP A 237 -7.45 -6.50 21.02
C ASP A 237 -6.34 -5.50 20.64
N LEU A 238 -6.04 -5.35 19.34
CA LEU A 238 -5.16 -4.31 18.82
C LEU A 238 -5.96 -3.04 18.54
N THR A 239 -5.35 -1.89 18.85
CA THR A 239 -6.01 -0.58 18.66
C THR A 239 -5.88 -0.06 17.23
N ARG A 240 -4.74 -0.33 16.60
CA ARG A 240 -4.41 0.10 15.22
C ARG A 240 -3.61 -1.00 14.53
N PRO A 241 -4.20 -2.20 14.29
CA PRO A 241 -3.50 -3.25 13.55
C PRO A 241 -3.15 -2.72 12.15
N ASN A 242 -1.91 -2.96 11.71
CA ASN A 242 -1.40 -2.42 10.46
C ASN A 242 -0.68 -3.51 9.66
N GLY A 243 0.64 -3.49 9.58
CA GLY A 243 1.40 -4.46 8.80
C GLY A 243 1.16 -5.90 9.24
N ILE A 244 1.10 -6.81 8.26
CA ILE A 244 0.81 -8.23 8.46
C ILE A 244 1.70 -9.10 7.56
N ALA A 245 2.27 -10.16 8.11
CA ALA A 245 3.11 -11.10 7.37
C ALA A 245 3.11 -12.49 8.02
N PHE A 246 3.34 -13.55 7.22
CA PHE A 246 3.63 -14.88 7.74
C PHE A 246 5.13 -15.14 7.88
N SER A 247 5.51 -16.01 8.82
CA SER A 247 6.81 -16.68 8.75
C SER A 247 6.90 -17.53 7.47
N PRO A 248 8.12 -17.80 6.92
CA PRO A 248 8.25 -18.57 5.67
C PRO A 248 7.65 -19.98 5.73
N ASP A 249 7.60 -20.59 6.92
CA ASP A 249 6.97 -21.90 7.18
C ASP A 249 5.48 -21.81 7.56
N GLU A 250 4.92 -20.59 7.54
CA GLU A 250 3.52 -20.26 7.88
C GLU A 250 3.03 -20.72 9.26
N LYS A 251 3.96 -21.05 10.17
CA LYS A 251 3.60 -21.41 11.54
C LYS A 251 3.23 -20.21 12.40
N TYR A 252 3.68 -19.02 12.00
CA TYR A 252 3.43 -17.77 12.70
C TYR A 252 2.86 -16.70 11.80
N LEU A 253 1.92 -15.95 12.34
CA LEU A 253 1.41 -14.70 11.79
C LEU A 253 1.99 -13.56 12.62
N TYR A 254 2.65 -12.61 11.97
CA TYR A 254 3.10 -11.36 12.56
C TYR A 254 2.10 -10.25 12.25
N VAL A 255 1.76 -9.47 13.25
CA VAL A 255 0.92 -8.27 13.11
C VAL A 255 1.52 -7.18 13.98
N ASN A 256 1.63 -5.98 13.45
CA ASN A 256 2.00 -4.85 14.29
C ASN A 256 0.81 -3.95 14.63
N ASN A 257 1.00 -3.09 15.61
CA ASN A 257 0.06 -2.08 16.06
C ASN A 257 0.75 -0.72 16.05
N SER A 258 0.19 0.24 15.33
CA SER A 258 0.85 1.52 15.12
C SER A 258 0.77 2.45 16.34
N GLU A 259 -0.38 2.50 17.03
CA GLU A 259 -0.64 3.43 18.13
C GLU A 259 -1.81 2.98 19.05
N PRO A 260 -1.92 3.48 20.28
CA PRO A 260 -0.91 4.31 20.96
C PRO A 260 0.34 3.51 21.35
N LYS A 261 0.25 2.17 21.39
CA LYS A 261 1.39 1.28 21.59
C LYS A 261 2.00 0.93 20.24
N LYS A 262 3.29 1.22 20.09
CA LYS A 262 4.09 0.87 18.90
C LYS A 262 4.69 -0.52 19.10
N ILE A 263 3.95 -1.57 18.78
CA ILE A 263 4.32 -2.95 19.10
C ILE A 263 4.25 -3.88 17.89
N TRP A 264 5.05 -4.94 17.94
CA TRP A 264 5.00 -6.08 17.02
C TRP A 264 4.58 -7.31 17.79
N MET A 265 3.58 -8.03 17.27
CA MET A 265 3.01 -9.23 17.85
C MET A 265 3.26 -10.44 16.95
N ARG A 266 3.35 -11.62 17.55
CA ARG A 266 3.39 -12.91 16.87
C ARG A 266 2.27 -13.79 17.39
N TYR A 267 1.59 -14.47 16.50
CA TYR A 267 0.54 -15.44 16.78
C TYR A 267 0.91 -16.78 16.18
N ARG A 268 0.65 -17.88 16.88
CA ARG A 268 0.79 -19.24 16.31
C ARG A 268 -0.40 -19.51 15.41
N VAL A 269 -0.15 -19.97 14.18
CA VAL A 269 -1.21 -20.34 13.24
C VAL A 269 -1.63 -21.79 13.52
N LEU A 270 -2.93 -22.00 13.66
CA LEU A 270 -3.53 -23.30 13.91
C LEU A 270 -3.79 -24.06 12.58
N PRO A 271 -4.01 -25.40 12.64
CA PRO A 271 -4.30 -26.17 11.43
C PRO A 271 -5.53 -25.70 10.63
N ASP A 272 -6.52 -25.15 11.31
CA ASP A 272 -7.73 -24.58 10.68
C ASP A 272 -7.53 -23.16 10.12
N GLY A 273 -6.32 -22.59 10.29
CA GLY A 273 -5.94 -21.25 9.85
C GLY A 273 -6.36 -20.13 10.81
N THR A 274 -6.94 -20.45 11.94
CA THR A 274 -7.11 -19.48 13.04
C THR A 274 -5.78 -19.26 13.77
N VAL A 275 -5.73 -18.31 14.71
CA VAL A 275 -4.50 -17.97 15.42
C VAL A 275 -4.67 -18.08 16.92
N ALA A 276 -3.56 -18.40 17.62
CA ALA A 276 -3.50 -18.54 19.07
C ALA A 276 -2.15 -18.05 19.61
N ASP A 277 -1.98 -18.11 20.93
CA ASP A 277 -0.74 -17.87 21.65
C ASP A 277 -0.10 -16.52 21.28
N PRO A 278 -0.80 -15.39 21.52
CA PRO A 278 -0.26 -14.06 21.27
C PRO A 278 1.04 -13.85 22.05
N LYS A 279 2.08 -13.40 21.36
CA LYS A 279 3.38 -13.07 21.96
C LYS A 279 3.81 -11.68 21.50
N LEU A 280 4.10 -10.81 22.46
CA LEU A 280 4.77 -9.55 22.19
C LEU A 280 6.21 -9.86 21.72
N LEU A 281 6.57 -9.41 20.51
CA LEU A 281 7.93 -9.53 19.99
C LEU A 281 8.79 -8.34 20.43
N TYR A 282 8.26 -7.13 20.22
CA TYR A 282 8.98 -5.91 20.58
C TYR A 282 8.00 -4.76 20.86
N ASP A 283 8.39 -3.87 21.79
CA ASP A 283 7.67 -2.64 22.13
C ASP A 283 8.58 -1.44 21.92
N ALA A 284 8.29 -0.63 20.90
CA ALA A 284 8.97 0.63 20.60
C ALA A 284 8.14 1.85 21.03
N THR A 285 7.18 1.71 21.94
CA THR A 285 6.31 2.82 22.36
C THR A 285 7.10 4.01 22.91
N ALA A 286 8.21 3.73 23.59
CA ALA A 286 9.09 4.77 24.14
C ALA A 286 10.09 5.37 23.12
N ASP A 287 10.16 4.84 21.89
CA ASP A 287 11.06 5.38 20.87
C ASP A 287 10.57 6.75 20.39
N PRO A 288 11.36 7.84 20.59
CA PRO A 288 10.94 9.19 20.25
C PRO A 288 11.06 9.54 18.77
N ARG A 289 11.71 8.67 17.97
CA ARG A 289 11.89 8.92 16.53
C ARG A 289 10.53 8.96 15.81
N ALA A 290 10.49 9.73 14.73
CA ALA A 290 9.28 9.83 13.90
C ALA A 290 8.94 8.48 13.28
N GLY A 291 7.63 8.22 13.11
CA GLY A 291 7.09 6.98 12.56
C GLY A 291 6.48 6.07 13.61
N ALA A 292 5.84 5.04 13.14
CA ALA A 292 5.17 4.00 13.92
C ALA A 292 5.30 2.66 13.18
N PRO A 293 5.08 1.51 13.84
CA PRO A 293 4.92 0.25 13.14
C PRO A 293 3.86 0.36 12.04
N ASP A 294 4.24 -0.01 10.82
CA ASP A 294 3.43 0.11 9.62
C ASP A 294 3.64 -1.14 8.75
N GLY A 295 3.59 -1.08 7.44
CA GLY A 295 3.75 -2.24 6.59
C GLY A 295 4.98 -3.10 6.92
N MET A 296 4.88 -4.41 6.69
CA MET A 296 5.97 -5.36 6.96
C MET A 296 6.04 -6.50 5.95
N LYS A 297 7.23 -7.05 5.78
CA LYS A 297 7.51 -8.28 5.01
C LYS A 297 8.56 -9.11 5.73
N VAL A 298 8.76 -10.34 5.28
CA VAL A 298 9.79 -11.26 5.80
C VAL A 298 10.75 -11.68 4.70
N ASP A 299 11.98 -12.07 5.08
CA ASP A 299 12.94 -12.68 4.16
C ASP A 299 12.89 -14.22 4.21
N ALA A 300 13.71 -14.87 3.39
CA ALA A 300 13.76 -16.33 3.29
C ALA A 300 14.30 -17.01 4.57
N GLU A 301 15.03 -16.29 5.40
CA GLU A 301 15.53 -16.79 6.70
C GLU A 301 14.54 -16.52 7.85
N GLY A 302 13.43 -15.80 7.55
CA GLY A 302 12.38 -15.45 8.51
C GLY A 302 12.64 -14.15 9.27
N ASN A 303 13.66 -13.38 8.90
CA ASN A 303 13.82 -12.05 9.48
C ASN A 303 12.69 -11.12 9.06
N ILE A 304 12.22 -10.28 9.97
CA ILE A 304 11.08 -9.40 9.78
C ILE A 304 11.59 -8.01 9.45
N TYR A 305 11.12 -7.44 8.35
CA TYR A 305 11.36 -6.05 7.94
C TYR A 305 10.08 -5.27 8.08
N SER A 306 10.08 -4.28 8.94
CA SER A 306 8.88 -3.49 9.21
C SER A 306 9.21 -2.00 9.27
N ALA A 307 8.37 -1.20 8.65
CA ALA A 307 8.35 0.22 8.95
C ALA A 307 8.15 0.44 10.45
N GLY A 308 8.80 1.48 10.97
CA GLY A 308 8.76 1.81 12.39
C GLY A 308 9.40 3.16 12.69
N PRO A 309 9.57 3.53 13.97
CA PRO A 309 10.24 4.75 14.35
C PRO A 309 11.66 4.83 13.74
N GLY A 310 11.94 5.90 12.99
CA GLY A 310 13.25 6.17 12.40
C GLY A 310 13.57 5.42 11.10
N GLY A 311 12.74 4.47 10.64
CA GLY A 311 13.02 3.77 9.38
C GLY A 311 12.49 2.35 9.29
N VAL A 312 13.24 1.45 8.64
CA VAL A 312 12.88 0.03 8.53
C VAL A 312 13.61 -0.76 9.60
N TRP A 313 12.86 -1.33 10.53
CA TRP A 313 13.36 -2.23 11.55
C TRP A 313 13.58 -3.63 11.00
N ILE A 314 14.67 -4.26 11.40
CA ILE A 314 14.98 -5.65 11.08
C ILE A 314 15.02 -6.43 12.38
N PHE A 315 14.16 -7.45 12.48
CA PHE A 315 14.13 -8.37 13.63
C PHE A 315 14.49 -9.78 13.19
N SER A 316 15.08 -10.56 14.11
CA SER A 316 15.16 -12.00 13.93
C SER A 316 13.76 -12.65 13.97
N PRO A 317 13.62 -13.92 13.57
CA PRO A 317 12.33 -14.64 13.68
C PRO A 317 11.76 -14.72 15.10
N GLU A 318 12.63 -14.61 16.11
CA GLU A 318 12.26 -14.64 17.54
C GLU A 318 11.82 -13.25 18.05
N GLY A 319 12.03 -12.20 17.25
CA GLY A 319 11.68 -10.81 17.58
C GLY A 319 12.82 -10.00 18.21
N LYS A 320 14.08 -10.51 18.15
CA LYS A 320 15.22 -9.72 18.58
C LYS A 320 15.51 -8.62 17.56
N PRO A 321 15.60 -7.33 17.95
CA PRO A 321 15.97 -6.28 17.03
C PRO A 321 17.44 -6.44 16.60
N LEU A 322 17.66 -6.54 15.30
CA LEU A 322 19.00 -6.67 14.70
C LEU A 322 19.55 -5.31 14.28
N GLY A 323 18.69 -4.41 13.79
CA GLY A 323 19.05 -3.09 13.37
C GLY A 323 17.90 -2.30 12.79
N THR A 324 18.16 -1.04 12.45
CA THR A 324 17.23 -0.16 11.76
C THR A 324 17.91 0.44 10.54
N ILE A 325 17.40 0.23 9.35
CA ILE A 325 17.74 1.02 8.16
C ILE A 325 17.15 2.41 8.40
N VAL A 326 18.04 3.40 8.63
CA VAL A 326 17.62 4.79 8.91
C VAL A 326 17.18 5.44 7.63
N MET A 327 15.95 5.94 7.62
CA MET A 327 15.36 6.54 6.42
C MET A 327 15.28 8.06 6.54
N PRO A 328 15.44 8.80 5.43
CA PRO A 328 15.31 10.25 5.42
C PRO A 328 13.88 10.74 5.59
N GLU A 329 12.90 9.88 5.35
CA GLU A 329 11.46 10.15 5.44
C GLU A 329 10.78 9.11 6.34
N ARG A 330 9.58 9.44 6.85
CA ARG A 330 8.75 8.49 7.58
C ARG A 330 8.38 7.33 6.66
N THR A 331 8.83 6.13 7.04
CA THR A 331 8.60 4.90 6.29
C THR A 331 7.18 4.40 6.48
N SER A 332 6.57 3.90 5.42
CA SER A 332 5.23 3.32 5.43
C SER A 332 5.26 1.80 5.23
N ASN A 333 5.93 1.29 4.19
CA ASN A 333 5.90 -0.14 3.87
C ASN A 333 7.15 -0.58 3.09
N VAL A 334 7.28 -1.89 2.86
CA VAL A 334 8.41 -2.47 2.11
C VAL A 334 7.93 -3.59 1.18
N ALA A 335 8.70 -3.87 0.12
CA ALA A 335 8.47 -5.01 -0.77
C ALA A 335 9.77 -5.57 -1.33
N TRP A 336 9.82 -6.87 -1.48
CA TRP A 336 10.92 -7.56 -2.13
C TRP A 336 10.73 -7.62 -3.64
N ALA A 337 11.79 -7.34 -4.39
CA ALA A 337 11.76 -7.34 -5.84
C ALA A 337 13.06 -7.84 -6.47
N GLY A 338 13.06 -7.88 -7.81
CA GLY A 338 14.16 -8.40 -8.60
C GLY A 338 14.08 -9.92 -8.81
N PRO A 339 14.84 -10.45 -9.79
CA PRO A 339 14.85 -11.88 -10.08
C PRO A 339 15.46 -12.71 -8.94
N ASP A 340 16.40 -12.14 -8.20
CA ASP A 340 17.05 -12.70 -7.02
C ASP A 340 16.29 -12.42 -5.71
N ARG A 341 15.27 -11.51 -5.75
CA ARG A 341 14.51 -11.04 -4.59
C ARG A 341 15.38 -10.42 -3.48
N GLN A 342 16.56 -9.90 -3.82
CA GLN A 342 17.46 -9.24 -2.88
C GLN A 342 17.32 -7.72 -2.85
N THR A 343 16.53 -7.13 -3.74
CA THR A 343 16.22 -5.70 -3.70
C THR A 343 14.99 -5.45 -2.83
N LEU A 344 15.18 -4.70 -1.76
CA LEU A 344 14.09 -4.20 -0.90
C LEU A 344 13.68 -2.82 -1.39
N TYR A 345 12.45 -2.69 -1.86
CA TYR A 345 11.82 -1.41 -2.14
C TYR A 345 11.12 -0.90 -0.87
N ILE A 346 11.20 0.40 -0.64
CA ILE A 346 10.71 1.05 0.57
C ILE A 346 9.86 2.24 0.16
N THR A 347 8.60 2.26 0.56
CA THR A 347 7.75 3.45 0.46
C THR A 347 7.92 4.29 1.71
N ALA A 348 8.08 5.60 1.52
CA ALA A 348 8.31 6.53 2.64
C ALA A 348 7.73 7.89 2.29
N SER A 349 6.70 8.31 3.00
CA SER A 349 5.99 9.58 2.83
C SER A 349 5.82 10.00 1.36
N THR A 350 6.76 10.79 0.83
CA THR A 350 6.66 11.40 -0.51
C THR A 350 7.47 10.67 -1.58
N SER A 351 8.15 9.58 -1.23
CA SER A 351 9.15 8.96 -2.10
C SER A 351 9.16 7.44 -2.04
N VAL A 352 9.74 6.84 -3.06
CA VAL A 352 10.04 5.41 -3.14
C VAL A 352 11.56 5.24 -3.22
N TYR A 353 12.08 4.37 -2.37
CA TYR A 353 13.49 4.03 -2.28
C TYR A 353 13.72 2.55 -2.58
N ARG A 354 14.98 2.18 -2.85
CA ARG A 354 15.42 0.79 -2.89
C ARG A 354 16.80 0.63 -2.28
N VAL A 355 17.07 -0.57 -1.79
CA VAL A 355 18.37 -1.02 -1.28
C VAL A 355 18.58 -2.48 -1.63
N HIS A 356 19.81 -2.84 -2.00
CA HIS A 356 20.18 -4.24 -2.22
C HIS A 356 20.68 -4.87 -0.93
N LEU A 357 20.15 -6.04 -0.57
CA LEU A 357 20.46 -6.77 0.65
C LEU A 357 21.02 -8.16 0.33
N LYS A 358 21.68 -8.81 1.31
CA LYS A 358 22.30 -10.12 1.12
C LYS A 358 21.32 -11.29 1.18
N VAL A 359 20.25 -11.16 1.97
CA VAL A 359 19.25 -12.21 2.15
C VAL A 359 18.04 -11.92 1.26
N PRO A 360 17.61 -12.88 0.45
CA PRO A 360 16.44 -12.67 -0.41
C PRO A 360 15.14 -12.65 0.39
N GLY A 361 14.15 -11.92 -0.09
CA GLY A 361 12.80 -11.97 0.45
C GLY A 361 12.20 -13.38 0.40
N ALA A 362 11.30 -13.68 1.33
CA ALA A 362 10.57 -14.94 1.34
C ALA A 362 9.90 -15.20 -0.03
N PRO A 363 9.89 -16.43 -0.53
CA PRO A 363 9.30 -16.73 -1.82
C PRO A 363 7.84 -16.34 -1.87
N LEU A 364 7.40 -15.86 -3.03
CA LEU A 364 5.97 -15.65 -3.28
C LEU A 364 5.26 -16.99 -3.20
N ILE A 365 4.05 -16.98 -2.64
CA ILE A 365 3.21 -18.17 -2.56
C ILE A 365 2.88 -18.59 -3.99
N LYS A 366 3.39 -19.78 -4.37
CA LYS A 366 2.97 -20.43 -5.61
C LYS A 366 1.86 -21.40 -5.26
N GLY A 367 0.75 -21.35 -5.98
CA GLY A 367 -0.32 -22.34 -5.85
C GLY A 367 0.25 -23.76 -6.04
N LYS A 368 -0.18 -24.67 -5.17
CA LYS A 368 0.07 -26.10 -5.32
C LYS A 368 -0.74 -26.66 -6.46
#